data_fa8a89d86f915a569bce45fb22ae1eb6
#
_entry.id   fa8a89d86f915a569bce45fb22ae1eb6
#
_cell.length_a   1.000
_cell.length_b   1.000
_cell.length_c   1.000
_cell.angle_alpha   90.00
_cell.angle_beta   90.00
_cell.angle_gamma   90.00
#
_symmetry.space_group_name_H-M   'P 1'
#
loop_
_entity.id
_entity.type
_entity.pdbx_description
1 polymer ?
#
loop_
_entity_poly.entity_id
_entity_poly.type
_entity_poly.pdbx_seq_one_letter_code
_entity_poly.pdbx_strand_id
1 'polypeptide(L)'
;MNNYLKNLNRIEFVVTMACTGKCKHCSQGDHNSTEQLDKSLCADAVRKIASEYNIQSVMTFGGEPLLCPDTVCEIHKSAKEMNIPKRQLITNGYFSKDSGKIRAVAFSLAENGINEILLSVDAFHQETIPLEYVKAFAKAVKEAGVNIKVHPAWLVRANAENIYNNKTKEILKSFNDMGIEENEGNIIWPSGNAVKYLSEYFDLSQSQKSPYEENPKDIRAICFSANGDILKSNIYKKDILKILDEYKA
;
A
#
# COMPACT_ATOMS: atom_id res chain seq x y z
N MET A 1 26.86 0.82 10.35
CA MET A 1 25.91 0.55 9.25
C MET A 1 26.01 -0.91 8.84
N ASN A 2 24.91 -1.61 8.84
CA ASN A 2 24.84 -3.06 8.53
C ASN A 2 25.06 -3.31 7.02
N ASN A 3 25.98 -4.22 6.67
CA ASN A 3 26.34 -4.51 5.27
C ASN A 3 25.17 -5.06 4.44
N TYR A 4 24.20 -5.74 5.06
CA TYR A 4 23.02 -6.27 4.38
C TYR A 4 21.99 -5.16 4.03
N LEU A 5 22.11 -3.99 4.66
CA LEU A 5 21.20 -2.86 4.53
C LEU A 5 21.85 -1.63 3.85
N LYS A 6 23.06 -1.77 3.31
CA LYS A 6 23.79 -0.64 2.69
C LYS A 6 23.04 0.04 1.54
N ASN A 7 22.15 -0.70 0.87
CA ASN A 7 21.34 -0.22 -0.25
C ASN A 7 19.89 0.06 0.15
N LEU A 8 19.58 0.07 1.47
CA LEU A 8 18.25 0.39 1.97
C LEU A 8 17.84 1.80 1.54
N ASN A 9 16.74 1.91 0.79
CA ASN A 9 16.25 3.17 0.25
C ASN A 9 14.73 3.31 0.29
N ARG A 10 14.00 2.29 0.80
CA ARG A 10 12.54 2.29 0.86
C ARG A 10 12.03 1.77 2.21
N ILE A 11 11.02 2.46 2.74
CA ILE A 11 10.29 2.07 3.95
C ILE A 11 8.83 1.87 3.60
N GLU A 12 8.26 0.76 4.03
CA GLU A 12 6.88 0.39 3.80
C GLU A 12 6.16 0.08 5.11
N PHE A 13 4.88 0.44 5.18
CA PHE A 13 4.04 0.20 6.35
C PHE A 13 2.72 -0.44 5.95
N VAL A 14 2.47 -1.65 6.47
CA VAL A 14 1.13 -2.24 6.55
C VAL A 14 0.43 -1.57 7.74
N VAL A 15 -0.28 -0.46 7.50
CA VAL A 15 -0.82 0.40 8.56
C VAL A 15 -1.83 -0.34 9.44
N THR A 16 -2.69 -1.14 8.81
CA THR A 16 -3.68 -1.98 9.49
C THR A 16 -4.03 -3.20 8.66
N MET A 17 -4.48 -4.26 9.33
CA MET A 17 -5.06 -5.43 8.66
C MET A 17 -6.57 -5.29 8.42
N ALA A 18 -7.25 -4.34 9.08
CA ALA A 18 -8.66 -4.07 8.81
C ALA A 18 -8.87 -3.58 7.37
N CYS A 19 -9.89 -4.07 6.69
CA CYS A 19 -10.23 -3.66 5.33
C CYS A 19 -11.75 -3.56 5.12
N THR A 20 -12.16 -2.63 4.29
CA THR A 20 -13.55 -2.47 3.84
C THR A 20 -13.88 -3.37 2.65
N GLY A 21 -12.87 -3.84 1.93
CA GLY A 21 -13.01 -4.77 0.80
C GLY A 21 -12.88 -6.24 1.20
N LYS A 22 -13.47 -7.13 0.40
CA LYS A 22 -13.36 -8.59 0.49
C LYS A 22 -12.93 -9.18 -0.85
N CYS A 23 -11.80 -8.70 -1.36
CA CYS A 23 -11.37 -8.95 -2.72
C CYS A 23 -10.86 -10.39 -2.91
N LYS A 24 -11.32 -11.07 -3.96
CA LYS A 24 -10.93 -12.44 -4.31
C LYS A 24 -9.43 -12.59 -4.62
N HIS A 25 -8.77 -11.51 -5.03
CA HIS A 25 -7.34 -11.51 -5.38
C HIS A 25 -6.43 -11.11 -4.23
N CYS A 26 -6.98 -10.78 -3.06
CA CYS A 26 -6.19 -10.20 -1.95
C CYS A 26 -5.07 -11.15 -1.50
N SER A 27 -3.82 -10.68 -1.61
CA SER A 27 -2.64 -11.45 -1.20
C SER A 27 -2.55 -11.64 0.33
N GLN A 28 -3.19 -10.78 1.10
CA GLN A 28 -3.26 -10.87 2.57
C GLN A 28 -4.31 -11.86 3.07
N GLY A 29 -5.19 -12.37 2.19
CA GLY A 29 -6.25 -13.30 2.56
C GLY A 29 -7.45 -12.61 3.21
N ASP A 30 -8.12 -13.33 4.13
CA ASP A 30 -9.28 -12.82 4.82
C ASP A 30 -8.87 -11.82 5.93
N HIS A 31 -9.44 -10.61 5.89
CA HIS A 31 -9.15 -9.54 6.85
C HIS A 31 -9.93 -9.73 8.15
N ASN A 32 -9.47 -10.65 9.00
CA ASN A 32 -10.09 -10.97 10.29
C ASN A 32 -9.42 -10.24 11.47
N SER A 33 -8.31 -9.53 11.24
CA SER A 33 -7.59 -8.77 12.25
C SER A 33 -7.89 -7.27 12.14
N THR A 34 -7.94 -6.61 13.29
CA THR A 34 -8.01 -5.14 13.42
C THR A 34 -6.70 -4.55 13.92
N GLU A 35 -5.61 -5.32 13.88
CA GLU A 35 -4.28 -4.83 14.23
C GLU A 35 -3.92 -3.61 13.40
N GLN A 36 -3.32 -2.64 14.08
CA GLN A 36 -2.85 -1.41 13.48
C GLN A 36 -1.55 -0.93 14.13
N LEU A 37 -0.74 -0.25 13.37
CA LEU A 37 0.51 0.33 13.84
C LEU A 37 0.26 1.57 14.71
N ASP A 38 1.08 1.74 15.75
CA ASP A 38 1.14 2.98 16.52
C ASP A 38 1.78 4.10 15.70
N LYS A 39 1.08 5.22 15.57
CA LYS A 39 1.50 6.36 14.75
C LYS A 39 2.81 6.99 15.21
N SER A 40 3.00 7.09 16.52
CA SER A 40 4.19 7.75 17.09
C SER A 40 5.44 6.90 16.90
N LEU A 41 5.32 5.58 17.09
CA LEU A 41 6.42 4.64 16.82
C LEU A 41 6.79 4.61 15.33
N CYS A 42 5.82 4.64 14.44
CA CYS A 42 6.09 4.67 13.00
C CYS A 42 6.80 5.97 12.59
N ALA A 43 6.34 7.11 13.09
CA ALA A 43 6.96 8.41 12.83
C ALA A 43 8.41 8.47 13.34
N ASP A 44 8.66 7.98 14.55
CA ASP A 44 10.01 7.87 15.14
C ASP A 44 10.90 6.94 14.29
N ALA A 45 10.37 5.80 13.85
CA ALA A 45 11.08 4.88 12.97
C ALA A 45 11.49 5.55 11.65
N VAL A 46 10.59 6.30 11.00
CA VAL A 46 10.92 7.05 9.77
C VAL A 46 12.07 8.01 10.01
N ARG A 47 11.99 8.84 11.07
CA ARG A 47 13.05 9.82 11.39
C ARG A 47 14.39 9.15 11.67
N LYS A 48 14.40 8.10 12.49
CA LYS A 48 15.62 7.36 12.84
C LYS A 48 16.24 6.69 11.62
N ILE A 49 15.46 6.01 10.81
CA ILE A 49 15.98 5.32 9.61
C ILE A 49 16.53 6.34 8.62
N ALA A 50 15.79 7.43 8.35
CA ALA A 50 16.21 8.44 7.40
C ALA A 50 17.43 9.28 7.90
N SER A 51 17.74 9.28 9.18
CA SER A 51 18.98 9.90 9.69
C SER A 51 20.24 9.05 9.40
N GLU A 52 20.07 7.73 9.22
CA GLU A 52 21.18 6.80 9.02
C GLU A 52 21.30 6.30 7.57
N TYR A 53 20.18 6.29 6.83
CA TYR A 53 20.09 5.73 5.48
C TYR A 53 19.51 6.75 4.49
N ASN A 54 19.97 6.69 3.24
CA ASN A 54 19.46 7.56 2.16
C ASN A 54 18.12 7.07 1.62
N ILE A 55 17.05 7.29 2.37
CA ILE A 55 15.71 6.83 2.01
C ILE A 55 15.13 7.67 0.87
N GLN A 56 14.72 7.01 -0.20
CA GLN A 56 14.13 7.62 -1.38
C GLN A 56 12.61 7.53 -1.43
N SER A 57 12.02 6.57 -0.70
CA SER A 57 10.56 6.42 -0.69
C SER A 57 10.03 5.90 0.64
N VAL A 58 8.84 6.40 1.00
CA VAL A 58 7.97 5.84 2.04
C VAL A 58 6.63 5.50 1.43
N MET A 59 6.12 4.31 1.73
CA MET A 59 4.81 3.86 1.27
C MET A 59 3.96 3.36 2.44
N THR A 60 2.70 3.76 2.46
CA THR A 60 1.69 3.21 3.37
C THR A 60 0.64 2.44 2.60
N PHE A 61 0.27 1.28 3.11
CA PHE A 61 -0.77 0.40 2.55
C PHE A 61 -1.27 -0.56 3.65
N GLY A 62 -1.94 -1.64 3.30
CA GLY A 62 -2.36 -2.67 4.26
C GLY A 62 -3.68 -3.32 3.85
N GLY A 63 -4.63 -3.48 4.78
CA GLY A 63 -6.02 -3.73 4.46
C GLY A 63 -6.62 -2.50 3.76
N GLU A 64 -7.22 -1.57 4.52
CA GLU A 64 -7.51 -0.23 4.05
C GLU A 64 -6.86 0.79 4.99
N PRO A 65 -5.74 1.40 4.62
CA PRO A 65 -4.97 2.29 5.50
C PRO A 65 -5.74 3.54 5.92
N LEU A 66 -6.72 4.00 5.13
CA LEU A 66 -7.55 5.16 5.47
C LEU A 66 -8.64 4.89 6.51
N LEU A 67 -8.72 3.66 7.06
CA LEU A 67 -9.39 3.41 8.33
C LEU A 67 -8.61 4.00 9.51
N CYS A 68 -7.30 4.22 9.33
CA CYS A 68 -6.37 4.82 10.30
C CYS A 68 -5.67 6.06 9.70
N PRO A 69 -6.41 7.10 9.25
CA PRO A 69 -5.85 8.22 8.50
C PRO A 69 -4.80 9.01 9.31
N ASP A 70 -4.95 9.09 10.63
CA ASP A 70 -3.98 9.77 11.50
C ASP A 70 -2.61 9.09 11.48
N THR A 71 -2.58 7.75 11.45
CA THR A 71 -1.32 6.99 11.35
C THR A 71 -0.65 7.22 10.00
N VAL A 72 -1.43 7.18 8.92
CA VAL A 72 -0.95 7.50 7.56
C VAL A 72 -0.36 8.92 7.52
N CYS A 73 -1.10 9.91 8.02
CA CYS A 73 -0.66 11.31 8.04
C CYS A 73 0.64 11.50 8.83
N GLU A 74 0.75 10.92 10.02
CA GLU A 74 1.94 11.10 10.88
C GLU A 74 3.19 10.46 10.27
N ILE A 75 3.07 9.30 9.62
CA ILE A 75 4.15 8.66 8.87
C ILE A 75 4.63 9.58 7.74
N HIS A 76 3.72 10.09 6.92
CA HIS A 76 4.07 10.91 5.76
C HIS A 76 4.55 12.32 6.13
N LYS A 77 4.04 12.88 7.22
CA LYS A 77 4.54 14.12 7.81
C LYS A 77 6.01 13.96 8.21
N SER A 78 6.36 12.89 8.92
CA SER A 78 7.73 12.58 9.28
C SER A 78 8.62 12.38 8.05
N ALA A 79 8.12 11.69 7.03
CA ALA A 79 8.83 11.51 5.77
C ALA A 79 9.07 12.85 5.04
N LYS A 80 8.09 13.78 5.08
CA LYS A 80 8.23 15.14 4.54
C LYS A 80 9.29 15.94 5.32
N GLU A 81 9.27 15.89 6.66
CA GLU A 81 10.24 16.54 7.54
C GLU A 81 11.68 16.06 7.26
N MET A 82 11.86 14.77 6.96
CA MET A 82 13.13 14.16 6.61
C MET A 82 13.51 14.32 5.11
N ASN A 83 12.75 15.12 4.35
CA ASN A 83 12.97 15.39 2.92
C ASN A 83 12.95 14.13 2.03
N ILE A 84 12.23 13.07 2.42
CA ILE A 84 12.10 11.87 1.59
C ILE A 84 11.27 12.23 0.35
N PRO A 85 11.81 12.06 -0.87
CA PRO A 85 11.20 12.64 -2.07
C PRO A 85 9.87 11.97 -2.47
N LYS A 86 9.75 10.65 -2.32
CA LYS A 86 8.58 9.89 -2.74
C LYS A 86 7.78 9.41 -1.54
N ARG A 87 6.55 9.89 -1.41
CA ARG A 87 5.66 9.63 -0.27
C ARG A 87 4.32 9.14 -0.79
N GLN A 88 4.16 7.81 -0.78
CA GLN A 88 3.11 7.09 -1.49
C GLN A 88 2.08 6.48 -0.55
N LEU A 89 0.83 6.49 -0.97
CA LEU A 89 -0.27 5.77 -0.35
C LEU A 89 -0.92 4.83 -1.38
N ILE A 90 -1.08 3.55 -1.04
CA ILE A 90 -1.97 2.63 -1.77
C ILE A 90 -3.25 2.48 -0.95
N THR A 91 -4.40 2.70 -1.55
CA THR A 91 -5.72 2.63 -0.91
C THR A 91 -6.80 2.17 -1.89
N ASN A 92 -7.83 1.51 -1.39
CA ASN A 92 -9.03 1.24 -2.16
C ASN A 92 -10.01 2.43 -2.20
N GLY A 93 -9.74 3.49 -1.43
CA GLY A 93 -10.50 4.74 -1.41
C GLY A 93 -11.88 4.66 -0.75
N TYR A 94 -12.25 3.52 -0.15
CA TYR A 94 -13.53 3.34 0.53
C TYR A 94 -13.35 3.13 2.03
N PHE A 95 -13.35 4.20 2.78
CA PHE A 95 -13.23 4.22 4.25
C PHE A 95 -14.39 4.96 4.93
N SER A 96 -15.23 5.65 4.15
CA SER A 96 -16.40 6.38 4.62
C SER A 96 -17.43 6.53 3.52
N LYS A 97 -18.71 6.68 3.90
CA LYS A 97 -19.81 7.10 3.02
C LYS A 97 -20.09 8.62 3.14
N ASP A 98 -19.51 9.28 4.12
CA ASP A 98 -19.69 10.70 4.37
C ASP A 98 -18.74 11.51 3.46
N SER A 99 -19.31 12.32 2.57
CA SER A 99 -18.57 13.15 1.62
C SER A 99 -17.70 14.21 2.30
N GLY A 100 -18.15 14.75 3.42
CA GLY A 100 -17.38 15.70 4.23
C GLY A 100 -16.14 15.06 4.83
N LYS A 101 -16.28 13.85 5.40
CA LYS A 101 -15.15 13.06 5.92
C LYS A 101 -14.18 12.65 4.80
N ILE A 102 -14.70 12.22 3.65
CA ILE A 102 -13.87 11.87 2.48
C ILE A 102 -13.01 13.07 2.07
N ARG A 103 -13.63 14.24 1.93
CA ARG A 103 -12.94 15.48 1.58
C ARG A 103 -11.91 15.88 2.64
N ALA A 104 -12.28 15.89 3.91
CA ALA A 104 -11.37 16.24 5.00
C ALA A 104 -10.12 15.35 5.03
N VAL A 105 -10.28 14.05 4.87
CA VAL A 105 -9.16 13.12 4.80
C VAL A 105 -8.28 13.42 3.58
N ALA A 106 -8.83 13.61 2.39
CA ALA A 106 -8.03 13.91 1.19
C ALA A 106 -7.15 15.17 1.37
N PHE A 107 -7.69 16.24 1.97
CA PHE A 107 -6.92 17.45 2.25
C PHE A 107 -5.87 17.24 3.34
N SER A 108 -6.21 16.49 4.40
CA SER A 108 -5.24 16.13 5.44
C SER A 108 -4.06 15.33 4.89
N LEU A 109 -4.28 14.40 3.95
CA LEU A 109 -3.21 13.65 3.28
C LEU A 109 -2.25 14.59 2.54
N ALA A 110 -2.78 15.57 1.81
CA ALA A 110 -1.99 16.59 1.10
C ALA A 110 -1.15 17.44 2.06
N GLU A 111 -1.76 17.97 3.11
CA GLU A 111 -1.12 18.81 4.12
C GLU A 111 0.03 18.07 4.81
N ASN A 112 -0.16 16.78 5.11
CA ASN A 112 0.84 15.93 5.74
C ASN A 112 1.87 15.34 4.76
N GLY A 113 1.85 15.77 3.50
CA GLY A 113 2.95 15.59 2.57
C GLY A 113 2.90 14.33 1.70
N ILE A 114 1.77 13.62 1.64
CA ILE A 114 1.58 12.61 0.59
C ILE A 114 1.64 13.30 -0.76
N ASN A 115 2.45 12.78 -1.68
CA ASN A 115 2.60 13.36 -3.01
C ASN A 115 2.23 12.41 -4.15
N GLU A 116 1.92 11.14 -3.84
CA GLU A 116 1.39 10.20 -4.82
C GLU A 116 0.40 9.22 -4.17
N ILE A 117 -0.79 9.09 -4.76
CA ILE A 117 -1.79 8.10 -4.36
C ILE A 117 -2.00 7.10 -5.48
N LEU A 118 -1.84 5.82 -5.17
CA LEU A 118 -2.15 4.69 -6.01
C LEU A 118 -3.52 4.13 -5.58
N LEU A 119 -4.56 4.48 -6.34
CA LEU A 119 -5.94 4.11 -6.04
C LEU A 119 -6.27 2.75 -6.64
N SER A 120 -6.52 1.76 -5.80
CA SER A 120 -6.86 0.41 -6.23
C SER A 120 -8.24 0.36 -6.88
N VAL A 121 -8.27 0.22 -8.19
CA VAL A 121 -9.50 0.20 -9.01
C VAL A 121 -9.42 -0.89 -10.07
N ASP A 122 -10.25 -1.92 -9.91
CA ASP A 122 -10.36 -3.04 -10.84
C ASP A 122 -11.63 -3.85 -10.55
N ALA A 123 -11.88 -4.88 -11.35
CA ALA A 123 -13.06 -5.74 -11.21
C ALA A 123 -13.16 -6.40 -9.84
N PHE A 124 -12.03 -6.79 -9.23
CA PHE A 124 -12.00 -7.50 -7.96
C PHE A 124 -12.32 -6.59 -6.77
N HIS A 125 -11.82 -5.36 -6.79
CA HIS A 125 -12.15 -4.37 -5.76
C HIS A 125 -13.63 -3.98 -5.86
N GLN A 126 -14.14 -3.69 -7.06
CA GLN A 126 -15.50 -3.23 -7.26
C GLN A 126 -16.58 -4.32 -7.14
N GLU A 127 -16.21 -5.58 -6.92
CA GLU A 127 -17.19 -6.60 -6.47
C GLU A 127 -17.77 -6.28 -5.08
N THR A 128 -17.00 -5.66 -4.21
CA THR A 128 -17.39 -5.39 -2.80
C THR A 128 -17.27 -3.95 -2.37
N ILE A 129 -16.60 -3.10 -3.16
CA ILE A 129 -16.36 -1.69 -2.87
C ILE A 129 -17.21 -0.83 -3.81
N PRO A 130 -18.16 -0.01 -3.29
CA PRO A 130 -19.00 0.84 -4.11
C PRO A 130 -18.20 1.93 -4.82
N LEU A 131 -18.29 1.95 -6.15
CA LEU A 131 -17.48 2.81 -7.02
C LEU A 131 -17.72 4.32 -6.81
N GLU A 132 -18.93 4.70 -6.40
CA GLU A 132 -19.28 6.10 -6.16
C GLU A 132 -18.43 6.76 -5.07
N TYR A 133 -18.11 6.05 -3.97
CA TYR A 133 -17.26 6.57 -2.90
C TYR A 133 -15.79 6.63 -3.31
N VAL A 134 -15.33 5.66 -4.09
CA VAL A 134 -13.97 5.66 -4.68
C VAL A 134 -13.78 6.87 -5.59
N LYS A 135 -14.77 7.16 -6.45
CA LYS A 135 -14.77 8.35 -7.31
C LYS A 135 -14.85 9.65 -6.52
N ALA A 136 -15.65 9.69 -5.45
CA ALA A 136 -15.73 10.85 -4.58
C ALA A 136 -14.37 11.14 -3.92
N PHE A 137 -13.68 10.11 -3.42
CA PHE A 137 -12.33 10.24 -2.88
C PHE A 137 -11.33 10.70 -3.95
N ALA A 138 -11.33 10.08 -5.12
CA ALA A 138 -10.45 10.45 -6.22
C ALA A 138 -10.60 11.93 -6.63
N LYS A 139 -11.85 12.42 -6.69
CA LYS A 139 -12.15 13.84 -6.94
C LYS A 139 -11.59 14.73 -5.84
N ALA A 140 -11.81 14.39 -4.58
CA ALA A 140 -11.31 15.17 -3.44
C ALA A 140 -9.78 15.23 -3.39
N VAL A 141 -9.09 14.14 -3.74
CA VAL A 141 -7.62 14.09 -3.84
C VAL A 141 -7.10 15.02 -4.95
N LYS A 142 -7.74 15.03 -6.13
CA LYS A 142 -7.40 15.99 -7.19
C LYS A 142 -7.60 17.44 -6.75
N GLU A 143 -8.70 17.73 -6.06
CA GLU A 143 -8.97 19.06 -5.49
C GLU A 143 -7.93 19.48 -4.45
N ALA A 144 -7.40 18.53 -3.68
CA ALA A 144 -6.31 18.75 -2.73
C ALA A 144 -4.92 18.89 -3.39
N GLY A 145 -4.82 18.71 -4.71
CA GLY A 145 -3.57 18.88 -5.47
C GLY A 145 -2.58 17.73 -5.34
N VAL A 146 -3.01 16.55 -4.89
CA VAL A 146 -2.14 15.37 -4.82
C VAL A 146 -2.19 14.59 -6.14
N ASN A 147 -1.03 14.12 -6.60
CA ASN A 147 -0.97 13.24 -7.77
C ASN A 147 -1.68 11.91 -7.45
N ILE A 148 -2.66 11.55 -8.25
CA ILE A 148 -3.42 10.31 -8.10
C ILE A 148 -3.45 9.55 -9.42
N LYS A 149 -3.20 8.23 -9.32
CA LYS A 149 -3.32 7.30 -10.44
C LYS A 149 -4.16 6.11 -10.03
N VAL A 150 -4.96 5.58 -10.93
CA VAL A 150 -5.58 4.28 -10.71
C VAL A 150 -4.55 3.17 -10.87
N HIS A 151 -4.61 2.20 -9.97
CA HIS A 151 -3.64 1.10 -9.84
C HIS A 151 -4.38 -0.24 -9.87
N PRO A 152 -4.65 -0.78 -11.08
CA PRO A 152 -5.42 -2.01 -11.22
C PRO A 152 -4.63 -3.26 -10.88
N ALA A 153 -5.34 -4.30 -10.47
CA ALA A 153 -4.84 -5.66 -10.40
C ALA A 153 -5.24 -6.43 -11.67
N TRP A 154 -4.27 -7.05 -12.33
CA TRP A 154 -4.45 -7.79 -13.57
C TRP A 154 -4.33 -9.29 -13.34
N LEU A 155 -5.29 -10.05 -13.82
CA LEU A 155 -5.25 -11.50 -13.78
C LEU A 155 -4.37 -12.03 -14.92
N VAL A 156 -3.34 -12.81 -14.57
CA VAL A 156 -2.30 -13.34 -15.46
C VAL A 156 -1.39 -12.25 -16.05
N ARG A 157 -1.94 -11.28 -16.76
CA ARG A 157 -1.27 -10.11 -17.36
C ARG A 157 -2.29 -9.11 -17.89
N ALA A 158 -1.91 -7.85 -18.03
CA ALA A 158 -2.83 -6.76 -18.40
C ALA A 158 -3.53 -6.97 -19.76
N ASN A 159 -2.85 -7.58 -20.73
CA ASN A 159 -3.41 -7.87 -22.06
C ASN A 159 -4.05 -9.25 -22.19
N ALA A 160 -4.14 -10.05 -21.11
CA ALA A 160 -4.89 -11.31 -21.14
C ALA A 160 -6.39 -11.06 -21.27
N GLU A 161 -7.03 -11.80 -22.16
CA GLU A 161 -8.48 -11.76 -22.33
C GLU A 161 -9.14 -12.70 -21.33
N ASN A 162 -9.81 -12.12 -20.34
CA ASN A 162 -10.65 -12.79 -19.37
C ASN A 162 -11.71 -11.83 -18.84
N ILE A 163 -12.72 -12.38 -18.19
CA ILE A 163 -13.88 -11.60 -17.71
C ILE A 163 -13.48 -10.48 -16.72
N TYR A 164 -12.48 -10.71 -15.87
CA TYR A 164 -12.02 -9.73 -14.87
C TYR A 164 -11.26 -8.60 -15.52
N ASN A 165 -10.30 -8.89 -16.40
CA ASN A 165 -9.53 -7.86 -17.10
C ASN A 165 -10.40 -7.00 -18.00
N ASN A 166 -11.37 -7.62 -18.70
CA ASN A 166 -12.31 -6.87 -19.55
C ASN A 166 -13.17 -5.94 -18.70
N LYS A 167 -13.67 -6.43 -17.55
CA LYS A 167 -14.42 -5.60 -16.61
C LYS A 167 -13.57 -4.49 -16.00
N THR A 168 -12.32 -4.77 -15.66
CA THR A 168 -11.37 -3.76 -15.19
C THR A 168 -11.20 -2.64 -16.21
N LYS A 169 -10.97 -2.97 -17.49
CA LYS A 169 -10.84 -1.97 -18.57
C LYS A 169 -12.09 -1.09 -18.71
N GLU A 170 -13.30 -1.67 -18.54
CA GLU A 170 -14.54 -0.88 -18.54
C GLU A 170 -14.61 0.10 -17.37
N ILE A 171 -14.24 -0.34 -16.17
CA ILE A 171 -14.24 0.51 -14.96
C ILE A 171 -13.25 1.66 -15.11
N LEU A 172 -12.04 1.38 -15.59
CA LEU A 172 -10.97 2.35 -15.76
C LEU A 172 -11.35 3.49 -16.72
N LYS A 173 -12.13 3.23 -17.77
CA LYS A 173 -12.62 4.29 -18.66
C LYS A 173 -13.30 5.42 -17.89
N SER A 174 -14.06 5.10 -16.85
CA SER A 174 -14.77 6.09 -16.05
C SER A 174 -13.85 6.99 -15.19
N PHE A 175 -12.59 6.58 -14.95
CA PHE A 175 -11.57 7.40 -14.30
C PHE A 175 -10.79 8.23 -15.32
N ASN A 176 -10.56 7.71 -16.52
CA ASN A 176 -9.98 8.48 -17.63
C ASN A 176 -10.87 9.70 -17.96
N ASP A 177 -12.19 9.54 -17.93
CA ASP A 177 -13.16 10.65 -18.12
C ASP A 177 -13.05 11.69 -16.99
N MET A 178 -12.56 11.32 -15.80
CA MET A 178 -12.24 12.23 -14.70
C MET A 178 -10.85 12.85 -14.81
N GLY A 179 -10.08 12.53 -15.86
CA GLY A 179 -8.69 12.96 -16.04
C GLY A 179 -7.76 12.35 -14.95
N ILE A 180 -7.98 11.09 -14.59
CA ILE A 180 -7.13 10.32 -13.69
C ILE A 180 -6.46 9.23 -14.53
N GLU A 181 -5.14 9.29 -14.61
CA GLU A 181 -4.34 8.34 -15.37
C GLU A 181 -4.29 6.97 -14.71
N GLU A 182 -4.15 5.93 -15.52
CA GLU A 182 -3.79 4.60 -15.02
C GLU A 182 -2.27 4.45 -14.99
N ASN A 183 -1.77 3.67 -14.04
CA ASN A 183 -0.42 3.14 -14.08
C ASN A 183 -0.43 1.66 -14.51
N GLU A 184 0.73 1.03 -14.58
CA GLU A 184 0.84 -0.36 -15.04
C GLU A 184 0.04 -1.36 -14.19
N GLY A 185 -0.26 -1.00 -12.93
CA GLY A 185 -0.91 -1.88 -11.97
C GLY A 185 -0.02 -3.04 -11.54
N ASN A 186 -0.63 -4.02 -10.87
CA ASN A 186 0.05 -5.24 -10.43
C ASN A 186 -0.55 -6.47 -11.10
N ILE A 187 0.29 -7.44 -11.40
CA ILE A 187 -0.17 -8.80 -11.75
C ILE A 187 -0.51 -9.51 -10.44
N ILE A 188 -1.70 -10.14 -10.39
CA ILE A 188 -2.16 -10.88 -9.23
C ILE A 188 -1.21 -12.06 -8.98
N TRP A 189 -0.65 -12.08 -7.77
CA TRP A 189 0.22 -13.14 -7.30
C TRP A 189 -0.62 -14.26 -6.64
N PRO A 190 -0.32 -15.55 -6.88
CA PRO A 190 -1.05 -16.67 -6.29
C PRO A 190 -0.73 -16.84 -4.80
N SER A 191 -1.32 -15.97 -3.96
CA SER A 191 -1.24 -16.02 -2.51
C SER A 191 -2.57 -15.58 -1.87
N GLY A 192 -2.78 -15.90 -0.60
CA GLY A 192 -3.98 -15.52 0.14
C GLY A 192 -5.27 -15.94 -0.57
N ASN A 193 -6.18 -14.99 -0.77
CA ASN A 193 -7.46 -15.23 -1.43
C ASN A 193 -7.33 -15.59 -2.92
N ALA A 194 -6.26 -15.14 -3.59
CA ALA A 194 -6.05 -15.48 -4.99
C ALA A 194 -5.92 -17.00 -5.20
N VAL A 195 -5.21 -17.69 -4.33
CA VAL A 195 -5.11 -19.17 -4.36
C VAL A 195 -6.46 -19.82 -4.08
N LYS A 196 -7.25 -19.25 -3.16
CA LYS A 196 -8.55 -19.80 -2.77
C LYS A 196 -9.63 -19.65 -3.87
N TYR A 197 -9.65 -18.52 -4.57
CA TYR A 197 -10.77 -18.15 -5.45
C TYR A 197 -10.40 -18.09 -6.95
N LEU A 198 -9.11 -18.05 -7.28
CA LEU A 198 -8.62 -17.86 -8.65
C LEU A 198 -7.58 -18.91 -9.04
N SER A 199 -7.50 -20.03 -8.31
CA SER A 199 -6.50 -21.10 -8.54
C SER A 199 -6.48 -21.63 -9.96
N GLU A 200 -7.62 -21.65 -10.65
CA GLU A 200 -7.76 -22.10 -12.04
C GLU A 200 -6.95 -21.28 -13.05
N TYR A 201 -6.55 -20.05 -12.68
CA TYR A 201 -5.76 -19.15 -13.52
C TYR A 201 -4.24 -19.25 -13.28
N PHE A 202 -3.80 -20.05 -12.32
CA PHE A 202 -2.38 -20.15 -11.92
C PHE A 202 -1.84 -21.57 -12.12
N ASP A 203 -0.61 -21.66 -12.63
CA ASP A 203 0.15 -22.90 -12.56
C ASP A 203 0.78 -23.05 -11.17
N LEU A 204 0.09 -23.73 -10.28
CA LEU A 204 0.53 -23.97 -8.91
C LEU A 204 1.53 -25.15 -8.78
N SER A 205 1.83 -25.83 -9.88
CA SER A 205 2.82 -26.94 -9.88
C SER A 205 4.26 -26.46 -9.75
N GLN A 206 4.50 -25.18 -10.05
CA GLN A 206 5.82 -24.56 -9.97
C GLN A 206 5.88 -23.64 -8.75
N SER A 207 6.94 -23.79 -7.94
CA SER A 207 7.26 -22.83 -6.89
C SER A 207 7.69 -21.51 -7.54
N GLN A 208 6.82 -20.52 -7.53
CA GLN A 208 7.14 -19.19 -8.03
C GLN A 208 7.71 -18.34 -6.88
N LYS A 209 8.80 -17.63 -7.13
CA LYS A 209 9.30 -16.64 -6.17
C LYS A 209 8.37 -15.41 -6.18
N SER A 210 8.01 -14.93 -5.01
CA SER A 210 7.27 -13.70 -4.91
C SER A 210 8.05 -12.54 -5.54
N PRO A 211 7.42 -11.70 -6.37
CA PRO A 211 8.09 -10.51 -6.91
C PRO A 211 8.41 -9.47 -5.83
N TYR A 212 7.84 -9.64 -4.63
CA TYR A 212 8.05 -8.76 -3.47
C TYR A 212 9.06 -9.33 -2.46
N GLU A 213 9.71 -10.46 -2.77
CA GLU A 213 10.70 -11.06 -1.89
C GLU A 213 12.04 -10.32 -1.99
N GLU A 214 12.43 -9.68 -0.90
CA GLU A 214 13.73 -9.02 -0.77
C GLU A 214 14.88 -10.05 -0.70
N ASN A 215 16.00 -9.70 -1.30
CA ASN A 215 17.22 -10.48 -1.13
C ASN A 215 17.75 -10.29 0.31
N PRO A 216 17.76 -11.33 1.18
CA PRO A 216 18.17 -11.18 2.56
C PRO A 216 19.60 -10.67 2.75
N LYS A 217 20.46 -10.79 1.71
CA LYS A 217 21.84 -10.29 1.72
C LYS A 217 22.02 -8.90 1.10
N ASP A 218 20.96 -8.31 0.54
CA ASP A 218 20.95 -6.98 -0.06
C ASP A 218 19.53 -6.40 0.04
N ILE A 219 19.14 -6.00 1.25
CA ILE A 219 17.82 -5.43 1.54
C ILE A 219 17.74 -4.01 1.00
N ARG A 220 16.77 -3.74 0.13
CA ARG A 220 16.50 -2.40 -0.43
C ARG A 220 15.23 -1.79 0.10
N ALA A 221 14.28 -2.61 0.51
CA ALA A 221 13.05 -2.18 1.15
C ALA A 221 12.86 -2.91 2.48
N ILE A 222 12.33 -2.21 3.48
CA ILE A 222 11.87 -2.82 4.73
C ILE A 222 10.39 -2.54 4.90
N CYS A 223 9.66 -3.56 5.34
CA CYS A 223 8.22 -3.47 5.55
C CYS A 223 7.87 -3.75 7.00
N PHE A 224 7.13 -2.82 7.61
CA PHE A 224 6.53 -2.97 8.94
C PHE A 224 5.16 -3.63 8.80
N SER A 225 4.97 -4.79 9.42
CA SER A 225 3.66 -5.43 9.51
C SER A 225 2.76 -4.70 10.52
N ALA A 226 1.44 -4.85 10.40
CA ALA A 226 0.48 -4.17 11.27
C ALA A 226 0.63 -4.50 12.77
N ASN A 227 1.22 -5.64 13.09
CA ASN A 227 1.57 -6.04 14.47
C ASN A 227 2.95 -5.54 14.93
N GLY A 228 3.64 -4.74 14.10
CA GLY A 228 4.97 -4.19 14.38
C GLY A 228 6.15 -5.10 14.02
N ASP A 229 5.93 -6.25 13.38
CA ASP A 229 7.02 -7.13 12.95
C ASP A 229 7.80 -6.50 11.78
N ILE A 230 9.13 -6.64 11.85
CA ILE A 230 10.09 -6.16 10.84
C ILE A 230 11.40 -6.95 10.97
N LEU A 231 11.96 -7.43 9.85
CA LEU A 231 13.28 -8.08 9.79
C LEU A 231 13.50 -9.16 10.88
N LYS A 232 12.55 -10.06 11.07
CA LYS A 232 12.55 -11.10 12.11
C LYS A 232 12.57 -10.55 13.56
N SER A 233 12.16 -9.31 13.78
CA SER A 233 12.07 -8.64 15.07
C SER A 233 10.74 -7.85 15.17
N ASN A 234 10.57 -7.02 16.21
CA ASN A 234 9.34 -6.25 16.41
C ASN A 234 9.63 -4.89 17.05
N ILE A 235 9.07 -3.80 16.47
CA ILE A 235 9.33 -2.42 16.92
C ILE A 235 8.74 -2.08 18.28
N TYR A 236 7.73 -2.82 18.75
CA TYR A 236 7.19 -2.65 20.09
C TYR A 236 8.10 -3.22 21.19
N LYS A 237 9.06 -4.08 20.80
CA LYS A 237 9.97 -4.79 21.73
C LYS A 237 11.38 -4.25 21.67
N LYS A 238 11.77 -3.61 20.57
CA LYS A 238 13.15 -3.20 20.33
C LYS A 238 13.22 -1.95 19.47
N ASP A 239 14.16 -1.04 19.80
CA ASP A 239 14.42 0.15 18.99
C ASP A 239 14.79 -0.21 17.56
N ILE A 240 14.30 0.59 16.60
CA ILE A 240 14.46 0.29 15.15
C ILE A 240 15.93 0.28 14.73
N LEU A 241 16.76 1.20 15.20
CA LEU A 241 18.18 1.23 14.83
C LEU A 241 18.92 -0.01 15.34
N LYS A 242 18.56 -0.50 16.53
CA LYS A 242 19.07 -1.78 17.05
C LYS A 242 18.62 -2.96 16.17
N ILE A 243 17.37 -2.98 15.71
CA ILE A 243 16.87 -4.03 14.80
C ILE A 243 17.70 -4.05 13.52
N LEU A 244 17.93 -2.86 12.92
CA LEU A 244 18.70 -2.74 11.70
C LEU A 244 20.18 -3.14 11.89
N ASP A 245 20.79 -2.74 13.00
CA ASP A 245 22.20 -3.04 13.27
C ASP A 245 22.46 -4.53 13.52
N GLU A 246 21.54 -5.21 14.21
CA GLU A 246 21.64 -6.63 14.55
C GLU A 246 21.12 -7.58 13.46
N TYR A 247 20.56 -7.06 12.37
CA TYR A 247 20.02 -7.91 11.29
C TYR A 247 21.11 -8.78 10.68
N LYS A 248 20.78 -10.07 10.50
CA LYS A 248 21.59 -11.09 9.81
C LYS A 248 20.72 -11.85 8.82
N ALA A 249 21.25 -12.05 7.61
CA ALA A 249 20.60 -12.77 6.51
C ALA A 249 20.36 -14.25 6.84
#